data_66018c121ff6ff6d9af7ace80a63cb5e
#
_entry.id   66018c121ff6ff6d9af7ace80a63cb5e
#
_cell.length_a   1.000
_cell.length_b   1.000
_cell.length_c   1.000
_cell.angle_alpha   90.00
_cell.angle_beta   90.00
_cell.angle_gamma   90.00
#
_symmetry.space_group_name_H-M   'P 1'
#
loop_
_entity.id
_entity.type
_entity.pdbx_description
1 polymer ?
#
loop_
_entity_poly.entity_id
_entity_poly.type
_entity_poly.pdbx_seq_one_letter_code
_entity_poly.pdbx_strand_id
1 'polypeptide(L)'
;MTFAEWAAFYDKKNPEDPFSPTPGYDLYFVPEKGFCEVRFTETMAIIGQLTGDGRFFRDKVEEVARKLGYKEGGTICIRKEIRAYIRLFGYCIEREEKLPDGEIRYHARHKKTGKWLRASPMFRYKGSGELAYGVTWEI
;
A
#
# COMPACT_ATOMS: atom_id res chain seq x y z
N MET A 1 17.07 -7.58 -12.18
CA MET A 1 17.59 -7.79 -10.82
C MET A 1 17.07 -9.11 -10.26
N THR A 2 17.90 -9.77 -9.48
CA THR A 2 17.49 -10.98 -8.78
C THR A 2 16.56 -10.63 -7.60
N PHE A 3 15.90 -11.63 -7.04
CA PHE A 3 15.10 -11.43 -5.83
C PHE A 3 15.96 -10.88 -4.68
N ALA A 4 17.16 -11.42 -4.50
CA ALA A 4 18.07 -10.97 -3.43
C ALA A 4 18.45 -9.50 -3.59
N GLU A 5 18.69 -9.04 -4.82
CA GLU A 5 18.97 -7.64 -5.10
C GLU A 5 17.77 -6.73 -4.80
N TRP A 6 16.57 -7.15 -5.17
CA TRP A 6 15.34 -6.42 -4.83
C TRP A 6 15.09 -6.38 -3.32
N ALA A 7 15.34 -7.49 -2.61
CA ALA A 7 15.21 -7.55 -1.16
C ALA A 7 16.19 -6.60 -0.47
N ALA A 8 17.44 -6.53 -0.95
CA ALA A 8 18.43 -5.60 -0.42
C ALA A 8 18.01 -4.14 -0.67
N PHE A 9 17.42 -3.85 -1.82
CA PHE A 9 16.88 -2.54 -2.14
C PHE A 9 15.72 -2.15 -1.21
N TYR A 10 14.84 -3.09 -0.90
CA TYR A 10 13.77 -2.91 0.07
C TYR A 10 14.33 -2.58 1.46
N ASP A 11 15.30 -3.36 1.93
CA ASP A 11 15.90 -3.20 3.25
C ASP A 11 16.56 -1.84 3.41
N LYS A 12 17.22 -1.35 2.36
CA LYS A 12 17.85 -0.03 2.35
C LYS A 12 16.84 1.09 2.55
N LYS A 13 15.63 0.95 1.99
CA LYS A 13 14.55 1.93 2.13
C LYS A 13 13.77 1.78 3.43
N ASN A 14 13.83 0.61 4.05
CA ASN A 14 13.07 0.29 5.25
C ASN A 14 14.02 -0.28 6.33
N PRO A 15 14.97 0.52 6.83
CA PRO A 15 15.99 0.00 7.76
C PRO A 15 15.43 -0.49 9.10
N GLU A 16 14.27 0.03 9.52
CA GLU A 16 13.63 -0.40 10.77
C GLU A 16 12.79 -1.67 10.60
N ASP A 17 12.44 -2.01 9.36
CA ASP A 17 11.56 -3.13 9.07
C ASP A 17 12.05 -3.83 7.79
N PRO A 18 13.21 -4.52 7.86
CA PRO A 18 13.75 -5.21 6.70
C PRO A 18 12.81 -6.32 6.22
N PHE A 19 12.94 -6.70 4.95
CA PHE A 19 12.08 -7.70 4.36
C PHE A 19 12.18 -9.04 5.08
N SER A 20 11.02 -9.56 5.44
CA SER A 20 10.84 -10.90 5.96
C SER A 20 9.49 -11.41 5.46
N PRO A 21 9.40 -12.64 4.93
CA PRO A 21 8.13 -13.16 4.44
C PRO A 21 7.04 -13.09 5.51
N THR A 22 5.90 -12.50 5.14
CA THR A 22 4.76 -12.37 6.05
C THR A 22 3.92 -13.66 6.00
N PRO A 23 3.67 -14.32 7.14
CA PRO A 23 2.82 -15.50 7.16
C PRO A 23 1.45 -15.23 6.55
N GLY A 24 0.99 -16.14 5.69
CA GLY A 24 -0.32 -16.02 5.04
C GLY A 24 -0.34 -15.18 3.78
N TYR A 25 0.79 -14.58 3.39
CA TYR A 25 0.91 -13.82 2.14
C TYR A 25 1.62 -14.64 1.07
N ASP A 26 1.16 -14.48 -0.16
CA ASP A 26 1.86 -15.03 -1.34
C ASP A 26 2.83 -13.99 -1.88
N LEU A 27 3.97 -14.44 -2.40
CA LEU A 27 4.97 -13.57 -2.99
C LEU A 27 4.87 -13.60 -4.51
N TYR A 28 4.72 -12.41 -5.11
CA TYR A 28 4.72 -12.23 -6.55
C TYR A 28 5.99 -11.50 -6.95
N PHE A 29 6.86 -12.15 -7.70
CA PHE A 29 8.17 -11.64 -8.09
C PHE A 29 8.27 -11.55 -9.61
N VAL A 30 8.66 -10.37 -10.12
CA VAL A 30 8.96 -10.12 -11.53
C VAL A 30 10.34 -9.45 -11.60
N PRO A 31 11.36 -10.12 -12.18
CA PRO A 31 12.74 -9.60 -12.13
C PRO A 31 12.91 -8.15 -12.58
N GLU A 32 12.19 -7.71 -13.61
CA GLU A 32 12.28 -6.34 -14.14
C GLU A 32 11.43 -5.32 -13.36
N LYS A 33 10.54 -5.79 -12.48
CA LYS A 33 9.56 -4.94 -11.81
C LYS A 33 9.76 -4.86 -10.30
N GLY A 34 10.24 -5.92 -9.66
CA GLY A 34 10.37 -6.03 -8.22
C GLY A 34 9.55 -7.17 -7.66
N PHE A 35 9.04 -7.00 -6.44
CA PHE A 35 8.15 -7.99 -5.83
C PHE A 35 7.06 -7.33 -5.00
N CYS A 36 5.99 -8.06 -4.76
CA CYS A 36 5.02 -7.69 -3.74
C CYS A 36 4.44 -8.92 -3.08
N GLU A 37 4.03 -8.74 -1.83
CA GLU A 37 3.26 -9.73 -1.11
C GLU A 37 1.77 -9.44 -1.28
N VAL A 38 0.96 -10.48 -1.43
CA VAL A 38 -0.49 -10.34 -1.62
C VAL A 38 -1.21 -11.34 -0.73
N ARG A 39 -2.29 -10.89 -0.11
CA ARG A 39 -3.21 -11.75 0.62
C ARG A 39 -4.65 -11.42 0.25
N PHE A 40 -5.43 -12.45 -0.08
CA PHE A 40 -6.86 -12.31 -0.30
C PHE A 40 -7.58 -12.76 0.96
N THR A 41 -8.20 -11.82 1.67
CA THR A 41 -9.05 -12.11 2.83
C THR A 41 -10.48 -12.39 2.36
N GLU A 42 -11.43 -12.54 3.27
CA GLU A 42 -12.84 -12.71 2.89
C GLU A 42 -13.42 -11.47 2.21
N THR A 43 -12.91 -10.28 2.52
CA THR A 43 -13.50 -9.02 2.08
C THR A 43 -12.56 -8.13 1.26
N MET A 44 -11.26 -8.37 1.31
CA MET A 44 -10.27 -7.42 0.79
C MET A 44 -9.06 -8.11 0.17
N ALA A 45 -8.55 -7.53 -0.92
CA ALA A 45 -7.26 -7.88 -1.50
C ALA A 45 -6.20 -6.98 -0.85
N ILE A 46 -5.25 -7.55 -0.12
CA ILE A 46 -4.25 -6.79 0.63
C ILE A 46 -2.88 -6.94 -0.04
N ILE A 47 -2.25 -5.80 -0.30
CA ILE A 47 -0.86 -5.74 -0.74
C ILE A 47 0.01 -5.51 0.50
N GLY A 48 0.97 -6.41 0.73
CA GLY A 48 1.93 -6.31 1.82
C GLY A 48 3.20 -5.60 1.42
N GLN A 49 4.34 -6.18 1.80
CA GLN A 49 5.64 -5.62 1.47
C GLN A 49 5.82 -5.55 -0.04
N LEU A 50 6.29 -4.40 -0.55
CA LEU A 50 6.44 -4.17 -1.97
C LEU A 50 7.70 -3.36 -2.23
N THR A 51 8.45 -3.74 -3.27
CA THR A 51 9.55 -2.95 -3.80
C THR A 51 9.50 -2.96 -5.33
N GLY A 52 9.93 -1.86 -5.93
CA GLY A 52 9.96 -1.71 -7.39
C GLY A 52 8.77 -0.93 -7.92
N ASP A 53 8.16 -1.43 -8.99
CA ASP A 53 7.07 -0.74 -9.68
C ASP A 53 5.73 -0.97 -8.99
N GLY A 54 5.38 -0.08 -8.05
CA GLY A 54 4.16 -0.17 -7.28
C GLY A 54 2.88 -0.11 -8.11
N ARG A 55 2.87 0.69 -9.19
CA ARG A 55 1.70 0.78 -10.08
C ARG A 55 1.47 -0.52 -10.83
N PHE A 56 2.54 -1.12 -11.33
CA PHE A 56 2.46 -2.42 -12.00
C PHE A 56 1.83 -3.47 -11.08
N PHE A 57 2.36 -3.60 -9.86
CA PHE A 57 1.87 -4.61 -8.93
C PHE A 57 0.44 -4.33 -8.48
N ARG A 58 0.10 -3.07 -8.22
CA ARG A 58 -1.26 -2.71 -7.84
C ARG A 58 -2.26 -3.05 -8.95
N ASP A 59 -1.93 -2.72 -10.20
CA ASP A 59 -2.79 -3.01 -11.34
C ASP A 59 -3.00 -4.51 -11.51
N LYS A 60 -1.95 -5.31 -11.33
CA LYS A 60 -2.05 -6.78 -11.42
C LYS A 60 -2.90 -7.37 -10.30
N VAL A 61 -2.71 -6.90 -9.08
CA VAL A 61 -3.51 -7.36 -7.94
C VAL A 61 -4.98 -6.99 -8.13
N GLU A 62 -5.28 -5.77 -8.58
CA GLU A 62 -6.64 -5.34 -8.85
C GLU A 62 -7.30 -6.17 -9.96
N GLU A 63 -6.56 -6.50 -11.02
CA GLU A 63 -7.05 -7.34 -12.10
C GLU A 63 -7.51 -8.71 -11.59
N VAL A 64 -6.68 -9.37 -10.77
CA VAL A 64 -7.01 -10.65 -10.16
C VAL A 64 -8.17 -10.50 -9.16
N ALA A 65 -8.14 -9.46 -8.34
CA ALA A 65 -9.17 -9.20 -7.33
C ALA A 65 -10.55 -9.01 -7.98
N ARG A 66 -10.61 -8.26 -9.09
CA ARG A 66 -11.87 -8.08 -9.83
C ARG A 66 -12.43 -9.41 -10.34
N LYS A 67 -11.57 -10.25 -10.90
CA LYS A 67 -11.98 -11.59 -11.38
C LYS A 67 -12.51 -12.47 -10.26
N LEU A 68 -11.99 -12.30 -9.04
CA LEU A 68 -12.42 -13.04 -7.87
C LEU A 68 -13.61 -12.42 -7.14
N GLY A 69 -14.09 -11.26 -7.61
CA GLY A 69 -15.27 -10.59 -7.05
C GLY A 69 -14.99 -9.63 -5.90
N TYR A 70 -13.72 -9.28 -5.64
CA TYR A 70 -13.38 -8.33 -4.59
C TYR A 70 -13.74 -6.90 -4.98
N LYS A 71 -14.20 -6.12 -3.99
CA LYS A 71 -14.60 -4.72 -4.17
C LYS A 71 -13.61 -3.74 -3.54
N GLU A 72 -12.72 -4.20 -2.67
CA GLU A 72 -11.79 -3.35 -1.95
C GLU A 72 -10.38 -3.91 -1.97
N GLY A 73 -9.41 -2.99 -2.08
CA GLY A 73 -8.00 -3.26 -1.87
C GLY A 73 -7.50 -2.57 -0.62
N GLY A 74 -6.38 -3.02 -0.09
CA GLY A 74 -5.77 -2.41 1.08
C GLY A 74 -4.27 -2.60 1.12
N THR A 75 -3.59 -1.69 1.82
CA THR A 75 -2.15 -1.76 2.07
C THR A 75 -1.79 -0.91 3.28
N ILE A 76 -0.56 -1.06 3.76
CA ILE A 76 0.00 -0.19 4.79
C ILE A 76 1.07 0.68 4.14
N CYS A 77 0.97 1.98 4.31
CA CYS A 77 1.91 2.95 3.79
C CYS A 77 2.67 3.62 4.94
N ILE A 78 4.00 3.56 4.90
CA ILE A 78 4.88 4.15 5.91
C ILE A 78 5.64 5.38 5.39
N ARG A 79 5.20 5.93 4.26
CA ARG A 79 5.85 7.12 3.70
C ARG A 79 5.50 8.35 4.51
N LYS A 80 6.50 9.22 4.73
CA LYS A 80 6.33 10.52 5.41
C LYS A 80 5.28 11.39 4.74
N GLU A 81 5.19 11.31 3.42
CA GLU A 81 4.30 12.13 2.60
C GLU A 81 3.11 11.31 2.09
N ILE A 82 2.17 11.02 2.98
CA ILE A 82 0.95 10.29 2.60
C ILE A 82 0.18 11.00 1.49
N ARG A 83 0.17 12.33 1.48
CA ARG A 83 -0.49 13.12 0.43
C ARG A 83 0.15 12.87 -0.94
N ALA A 84 1.49 12.80 -1.00
CA ALA A 84 2.21 12.50 -2.23
C ALA A 84 1.90 11.09 -2.72
N TYR A 85 1.81 10.11 -1.80
CA TYR A 85 1.42 8.75 -2.13
C TYR A 85 0.03 8.71 -2.77
N ILE A 86 -0.95 9.37 -2.18
CA ILE A 86 -2.32 9.44 -2.69
C ILE A 86 -2.33 10.01 -4.12
N ARG A 87 -1.61 11.10 -4.34
CA ARG A 87 -1.52 11.74 -5.66
C ARG A 87 -0.80 10.88 -6.69
N LEU A 88 0.23 10.14 -6.27
CA LEU A 88 1.00 9.26 -7.15
C LEU A 88 0.10 8.23 -7.84
N PHE A 89 -0.90 7.72 -7.14
CA PHE A 89 -1.84 6.76 -7.69
C PHE A 89 -3.06 7.38 -8.37
N GLY A 90 -3.06 8.70 -8.58
CA GLY A 90 -4.07 9.41 -9.37
C GLY A 90 -5.29 9.87 -8.60
N TYR A 91 -5.21 9.96 -7.28
CA TYR A 91 -6.31 10.42 -6.44
C TYR A 91 -6.15 11.89 -6.07
N CYS A 92 -7.29 12.57 -5.91
CA CYS A 92 -7.37 13.91 -5.32
C CYS A 92 -7.95 13.82 -3.92
N ILE A 93 -7.32 14.48 -2.97
CA ILE A 93 -7.83 14.56 -1.60
C ILE A 93 -9.05 15.48 -1.58
N GLU A 94 -10.21 14.95 -1.16
CA GLU A 94 -11.46 15.71 -1.05
C GLU A 94 -11.66 16.26 0.36
N ARG A 95 -11.25 15.50 1.37
CA ARG A 95 -11.53 15.86 2.76
C ARG A 95 -10.44 15.34 3.69
N GLU A 96 -10.09 16.15 4.68
CA GLU A 96 -9.20 15.79 5.78
C GLU A 96 -10.06 15.74 7.05
N GLU A 97 -10.17 14.56 7.63
CA GLU A 97 -10.94 14.34 8.85
C GLU A 97 -9.99 14.31 10.04
N LYS A 98 -10.14 15.27 10.95
CA LYS A 98 -9.35 15.30 12.19
C LYS A 98 -9.94 14.31 13.18
N LEU A 99 -9.13 13.35 13.62
CA LEU A 99 -9.52 12.33 14.59
C LEU A 99 -9.36 12.84 16.03
N PRO A 100 -9.99 12.18 17.03
CA PRO A 100 -9.87 12.62 18.43
C PRO A 100 -8.46 12.74 18.97
N ASP A 101 -7.51 11.94 18.47
CA ASP A 101 -6.10 11.97 18.87
C ASP A 101 -5.29 13.08 18.17
N GLY A 102 -5.93 13.87 17.29
CA GLY A 102 -5.29 14.93 16.53
C GLY A 102 -4.70 14.50 15.20
N GLU A 103 -4.65 13.20 14.91
CA GLU A 103 -4.19 12.70 13.61
C GLU A 103 -5.27 12.89 12.54
N ILE A 104 -4.89 12.80 11.26
CA ILE A 104 -5.77 13.09 10.15
C ILE A 104 -6.02 11.84 9.31
N ARG A 105 -7.29 11.59 9.02
CA ARG A 105 -7.72 10.61 8.03
C ARG A 105 -8.01 11.34 6.72
N TYR A 106 -7.43 10.85 5.62
CA TYR A 106 -7.61 11.43 4.31
C TYR A 106 -8.66 10.67 3.52
N HIS A 107 -9.58 11.41 2.91
CA HIS A 107 -10.59 10.88 2.00
C HIS A 107 -10.33 11.44 0.61
N ALA A 108 -10.18 10.54 -0.37
CA ALA A 108 -9.79 10.92 -1.72
C ALA A 108 -10.63 10.20 -2.78
N ARG A 109 -10.63 10.75 -4.00
CA ARG A 109 -11.26 10.13 -5.17
C ARG A 109 -10.32 10.13 -6.35
N HIS A 110 -10.39 9.06 -7.13
CA HIS A 110 -9.59 8.93 -8.33
C HIS A 110 -10.08 9.93 -9.39
N LYS A 111 -9.14 10.65 -10.00
CA LYS A 111 -9.43 11.71 -10.99
C LYS A 111 -10.21 11.21 -12.21
N LYS A 112 -9.93 9.96 -12.64
CA LYS A 112 -10.52 9.40 -13.86
C LYS A 112 -11.74 8.54 -13.57
N THR A 113 -11.71 7.73 -12.52
CA THR A 113 -12.74 6.73 -12.25
C THR A 113 -13.77 7.15 -11.21
N GLY A 114 -13.45 8.16 -10.39
CA GLY A 114 -14.28 8.58 -9.27
C GLY A 114 -14.27 7.61 -8.10
N LYS A 115 -13.48 6.55 -8.16
CA LYS A 115 -13.40 5.56 -7.09
C LYS A 115 -12.73 6.15 -5.84
N TRP A 116 -13.21 5.74 -4.66
CA TRP A 116 -12.72 6.29 -3.40
C TRP A 116 -11.42 5.62 -2.93
N LEU A 117 -10.67 6.39 -2.14
CA LEU A 117 -9.52 5.91 -1.37
C LEU A 117 -9.58 6.58 0.00
N ARG A 118 -9.19 5.84 1.03
CA ARG A 118 -9.10 6.35 2.40
C ARG A 118 -7.77 5.96 3.01
N ALA A 119 -7.09 6.93 3.60
CA ALA A 119 -5.85 6.71 4.33
C ALA A 119 -6.07 7.05 5.80
N SER A 120 -5.98 6.05 6.68
CA SER A 120 -6.24 6.19 8.11
C SER A 120 -4.98 5.94 8.92
N PRO A 121 -4.67 6.77 9.94
CA PRO A 121 -3.55 6.50 10.82
C PRO A 121 -3.70 5.15 11.53
N MET A 122 -2.62 4.38 11.60
CA MET A 122 -2.63 3.07 12.27
C MET A 122 -1.73 3.02 13.49
N PHE A 123 -0.42 3.22 13.29
CA PHE A 123 0.56 3.15 14.37
C PHE A 123 1.79 3.96 14.00
N ARG A 124 2.65 4.23 15.02
CA ARG A 124 3.96 4.85 14.81
C ARG A 124 5.07 3.85 15.06
N TYR A 125 6.12 3.89 14.23
CA TYR A 125 7.34 3.14 14.49
C TYR A 125 8.09 3.75 15.67
N LYS A 126 8.54 2.89 16.60
CA LYS A 126 9.22 3.34 17.82
C LYS A 126 10.54 4.05 17.56
N GLY A 127 11.30 3.57 16.57
CA GLY A 127 12.61 4.14 16.27
C GLY A 127 12.55 5.49 15.58
N SER A 128 11.85 5.56 14.44
CA SER A 128 11.76 6.77 13.62
C SER A 128 10.67 7.74 14.05
N GLY A 129 9.64 7.26 14.73
CA GLY A 129 8.43 8.03 15.01
C GLY A 129 7.53 8.22 13.80
N GLU A 130 7.84 7.59 12.66
CA GLU A 130 7.04 7.69 11.45
C GLU A 130 5.67 7.04 11.63
N LEU A 131 4.65 7.72 11.13
CA LEU A 131 3.27 7.25 11.18
C LEU A 131 2.98 6.34 9.99
N ALA A 132 2.48 5.14 10.27
CA ALA A 132 1.98 4.23 9.26
C ALA A 132 0.50 4.46 9.03
N TYR A 133 0.08 4.49 7.75
CA TYR A 133 -1.30 4.65 7.35
C TYR A 133 -1.84 3.34 6.79
N GLY A 134 -3.04 2.96 7.23
CA GLY A 134 -3.81 1.93 6.56
C GLY A 134 -4.54 2.58 5.38
N VAL A 135 -4.22 2.15 4.16
CA VAL A 135 -4.82 2.68 2.95
C VAL A 135 -5.77 1.64 2.38
N THR A 136 -7.02 2.04 2.18
CA THR A 136 -8.03 1.19 1.53
C THR A 136 -8.60 1.93 0.33
N TRP A 137 -8.97 1.18 -0.70
CA TRP A 137 -9.52 1.80 -1.91
C TRP A 137 -10.55 0.90 -2.57
N GLU A 138 -11.41 1.54 -3.34
CA GLU A 138 -12.40 0.86 -4.17
C GLU A 138 -11.74 0.28 -5.42
N ILE A 139 -12.00 -0.99 -5.67
CA ILE A 139 -11.51 -1.67 -6.88
C ILE A 139 -12.50 -1.51 -8.03
#